data_9ea4e7225b46cf6d989f326f7bffe034
#
_entry.id   9ea4e7225b46cf6d989f326f7bffe034
#
_cell.length_a   1.000
_cell.length_b   1.000
_cell.length_c   1.000
_cell.angle_alpha   90.00
_cell.angle_beta   90.00
_cell.angle_gamma   90.00
#
_symmetry.space_group_name_H-M   'P 1'
#
loop_
_entity.id
_entity.type
_entity.pdbx_description
1 polymer ?
#
loop_
_entity_poly.entity_id
_entity_poly.type
_entity_poly.pdbx_seq_one_letter_code
_entity_poly.pdbx_strand_id
1 'polypeptide(L)'
;MKIIILGAGQVGSSIAKHLEKENNDISVVDIDNKLLTELQLDMDIRTVHGHASHPSVLIRAGAADADMVVALTSSDEVNMVACQVCYSLFNTPTKIARIREAEYANHPEMFEHEHVPIDFHISPEQLVTKHIHGLIEYEGALQVMEFAQGRAQLVTIEVVKNGPLLDQQLREFHRILPEGADARVAALFRDGKAIEPIGDTVLRLGDLVFILAAKKHIRKIMEAWHKTTSPNYKIMIAGGGHVGFNLAKALEQDHSVKVIEYGKERSAHIAEELNKALVIRGDCTSENILREENIACLLYTSDAAD
;
A
#
# COMPACT_ATOMS: atom_id res chain seq x y z
N MET A 1 -22.95 6.70 -9.32
CA MET A 1 -23.24 6.00 -8.05
C MET A 1 -23.36 7.01 -6.93
N LYS A 2 -24.14 6.72 -5.90
CA LYS A 2 -24.21 7.53 -4.66
C LYS A 2 -23.27 6.90 -3.62
N ILE A 3 -22.22 7.62 -3.25
CA ILE A 3 -21.15 7.10 -2.41
C ILE A 3 -21.02 7.96 -1.16
N ILE A 4 -20.99 7.32 0.01
CA ILE A 4 -20.72 8.00 1.28
C ILE A 4 -19.30 7.63 1.72
N ILE A 5 -18.49 8.65 1.97
CA ILE A 5 -17.14 8.51 2.51
C ILE A 5 -17.14 9.01 3.96
N LEU A 6 -16.74 8.15 4.89
CA LEU A 6 -16.67 8.45 6.31
C LEU A 6 -15.21 8.69 6.71
N GLY A 7 -14.87 9.94 7.00
CA GLY A 7 -13.51 10.42 7.25
C GLY A 7 -13.00 11.31 6.11
N ALA A 8 -12.68 12.58 6.44
CA ALA A 8 -12.15 13.59 5.54
C ALA A 8 -10.61 13.75 5.61
N GLY A 9 -9.93 12.82 6.27
CA GLY A 9 -8.47 12.80 6.34
C GLY A 9 -7.81 12.53 4.98
N GLN A 10 -6.49 12.39 4.94
CA GLN A 10 -5.72 12.24 3.69
C GLN A 10 -6.25 11.16 2.74
N VAL A 11 -6.58 9.98 3.27
CA VAL A 11 -7.09 8.86 2.44
C VAL A 11 -8.49 9.17 1.92
N GLY A 12 -9.40 9.62 2.80
CA GLY A 12 -10.78 9.92 2.42
C GLY A 12 -10.88 11.06 1.41
N SER A 13 -10.12 12.15 1.60
CA SER A 13 -10.05 13.27 0.66
C SER A 13 -9.48 12.86 -0.69
N SER A 14 -8.44 12.03 -0.71
CA SER A 14 -7.86 11.51 -1.95
C SER A 14 -8.84 10.64 -2.72
N ILE A 15 -9.55 9.74 -2.04
CA ILE A 15 -10.57 8.88 -2.65
C ILE A 15 -11.75 9.72 -3.16
N ALA A 16 -12.23 10.69 -2.39
CA ALA A 16 -13.30 11.61 -2.82
C ALA A 16 -12.93 12.31 -4.12
N LYS A 17 -11.70 12.84 -4.20
CA LYS A 17 -11.19 13.54 -5.39
C LYS A 17 -11.08 12.64 -6.64
N HIS A 18 -10.77 11.36 -6.47
CA HIS A 18 -10.72 10.42 -7.59
C HIS A 18 -12.13 10.03 -8.06
N LEU A 19 -13.01 9.71 -7.12
CA LEU A 19 -14.37 9.25 -7.44
C LEU A 19 -15.27 10.37 -7.97
N GLU A 20 -15.05 11.62 -7.56
CA GLU A 20 -15.78 12.79 -8.08
C GLU A 20 -15.53 12.97 -9.58
N LYS A 21 -14.28 12.77 -10.04
CA LYS A 21 -13.92 12.86 -11.45
C LYS A 21 -14.60 11.81 -12.33
N GLU A 22 -15.10 10.74 -11.74
CA GLU A 22 -15.85 9.68 -12.41
C GLU A 22 -17.37 9.93 -12.43
N ASN A 23 -17.82 11.17 -12.14
CA ASN A 23 -19.22 11.59 -12.08
C ASN A 23 -20.05 10.80 -11.06
N ASN A 24 -19.49 10.53 -9.89
CA ASN A 24 -20.23 9.98 -8.76
C ASN A 24 -20.82 11.11 -7.89
N ASP A 25 -21.98 10.85 -7.26
CA ASP A 25 -22.58 11.70 -6.23
C ASP A 25 -21.97 11.36 -4.87
N ILE A 26 -21.13 12.25 -4.33
CA ILE A 26 -20.32 11.97 -3.16
C ILE A 26 -20.77 12.78 -1.96
N SER A 27 -20.98 12.10 -0.83
CA SER A 27 -21.17 12.71 0.48
C SER A 27 -19.98 12.35 1.40
N VAL A 28 -19.32 13.35 1.99
CA VAL A 28 -18.22 13.14 2.94
C VAL A 28 -18.69 13.51 4.35
N VAL A 29 -18.43 12.62 5.31
CA VAL A 29 -18.77 12.80 6.74
C VAL A 29 -17.50 12.89 7.56
N ASP A 30 -17.36 13.92 8.41
CA ASP A 30 -16.27 14.03 9.38
C ASP A 30 -16.72 14.79 10.64
N ILE A 31 -15.99 14.60 11.73
CA ILE A 31 -16.13 15.36 12.96
C ILE A 31 -15.36 16.69 12.91
N ASP A 32 -14.40 16.82 12.00
CA ASP A 32 -13.63 18.06 11.81
C ASP A 32 -14.23 18.92 10.69
N ASN A 33 -14.87 20.00 11.11
CA ASN A 33 -15.51 20.92 10.17
C ASN A 33 -14.52 21.69 9.28
N LYS A 34 -13.23 21.80 9.70
CA LYS A 34 -12.21 22.49 8.88
C LYS A 34 -11.89 21.64 7.65
N LEU A 35 -11.65 20.33 7.84
CA LEU A 35 -11.40 19.40 6.74
C LEU A 35 -12.58 19.39 5.74
N LEU A 36 -13.81 19.38 6.26
CA LEU A 36 -15.01 19.42 5.39
C LEU A 36 -15.10 20.73 4.60
N THR A 37 -14.75 21.86 5.20
CA THR A 37 -14.77 23.17 4.52
C THR A 37 -13.71 23.21 3.41
N GLU A 38 -12.50 22.71 3.68
CA GLU A 38 -11.42 22.62 2.68
C GLU A 38 -11.85 21.78 1.49
N LEU A 39 -12.47 20.63 1.73
CA LEU A 39 -12.97 19.76 0.65
C LEU A 39 -14.05 20.43 -0.21
N GLN A 40 -14.96 21.21 0.39
CA GLN A 40 -16.00 21.94 -0.36
C GLN A 40 -15.46 23.06 -1.24
N LEU A 41 -14.28 23.61 -0.91
CA LEU A 41 -13.64 24.63 -1.75
C LEU A 41 -13.03 24.03 -3.03
N ASP A 42 -12.63 22.77 -2.96
CA ASP A 42 -11.88 22.09 -4.04
C ASP A 42 -12.77 21.18 -4.92
N MET A 43 -13.92 20.75 -4.41
CA MET A 43 -14.74 19.70 -5.04
C MET A 43 -16.24 19.99 -4.93
N ASP A 44 -17.00 19.56 -5.93
CA ASP A 44 -18.48 19.62 -5.91
C ASP A 44 -19.05 18.38 -5.21
N ILE A 45 -18.94 18.36 -3.88
CA ILE A 45 -19.37 17.27 -3.02
C ILE A 45 -20.24 17.75 -1.88
N ARG A 46 -21.08 16.86 -1.38
CA ARG A 46 -21.84 17.10 -0.16
C ARG A 46 -21.00 16.82 1.06
N THR A 47 -20.97 17.71 2.05
CA THR A 47 -20.31 17.47 3.33
C THR A 47 -21.30 17.43 4.47
N VAL A 48 -21.06 16.57 5.46
CA VAL A 48 -21.91 16.39 6.64
C VAL A 48 -21.03 16.32 7.89
N HIS A 49 -21.14 17.35 8.74
CA HIS A 49 -20.44 17.36 10.02
C HIS A 49 -21.15 16.44 11.03
N GLY A 50 -20.39 15.53 11.65
CA GLY A 50 -20.87 14.64 12.70
C GLY A 50 -20.09 13.32 12.82
N HIS A 51 -20.45 12.54 13.82
CA HIS A 51 -19.82 11.26 14.08
C HIS A 51 -20.29 10.18 13.09
N ALA A 52 -19.36 9.53 12.42
CA ALA A 52 -19.61 8.64 11.29
C ALA A 52 -20.49 7.42 11.62
N SER A 53 -20.48 6.93 12.87
CA SER A 53 -21.31 5.79 13.28
C SER A 53 -22.72 6.15 13.72
N HIS A 54 -23.09 7.47 13.77
CA HIS A 54 -24.41 7.88 14.23
C HIS A 54 -25.46 7.78 13.11
N PRO A 55 -26.57 7.03 13.30
CA PRO A 55 -27.61 6.88 12.29
C PRO A 55 -28.16 8.22 11.77
N SER A 56 -28.35 9.21 12.63
CA SER A 56 -28.85 10.54 12.23
C SER A 56 -27.89 11.30 11.31
N VAL A 57 -26.59 11.08 11.46
CA VAL A 57 -25.55 11.66 10.60
C VAL A 57 -25.55 10.94 9.24
N LEU A 58 -25.64 9.61 9.25
CA LEU A 58 -25.73 8.79 8.04
C LEU A 58 -26.98 9.10 7.22
N ILE A 59 -28.13 9.33 7.87
CA ILE A 59 -29.35 9.79 7.19
C ILE A 59 -29.09 11.12 6.47
N ARG A 60 -28.48 12.10 7.16
CA ARG A 60 -28.15 13.39 6.54
C ARG A 60 -27.16 13.26 5.39
N ALA A 61 -26.28 12.26 5.43
CA ALA A 61 -25.33 11.96 4.35
C ALA A 61 -25.99 11.25 3.16
N GLY A 62 -27.27 10.80 3.28
CA GLY A 62 -28.00 10.14 2.22
C GLY A 62 -27.91 8.61 2.25
N ALA A 63 -27.69 8.00 3.43
CA ALA A 63 -27.54 6.55 3.56
C ALA A 63 -28.74 5.73 3.10
N ALA A 64 -29.94 6.34 3.08
CA ALA A 64 -31.17 5.65 2.68
C ALA A 64 -31.16 5.17 1.21
N ASP A 65 -30.40 5.82 0.35
CA ASP A 65 -30.31 5.53 -1.08
C ASP A 65 -28.85 5.48 -1.60
N ALA A 66 -27.89 5.28 -0.68
CA ALA A 66 -26.48 5.11 -1.03
C ALA A 66 -26.20 3.73 -1.62
N ASP A 67 -25.46 3.69 -2.72
CA ASP A 67 -24.99 2.47 -3.36
C ASP A 67 -23.79 1.87 -2.60
N MET A 68 -22.97 2.74 -1.98
CA MET A 68 -21.74 2.35 -1.33
C MET A 68 -21.44 3.24 -0.12
N VAL A 69 -20.90 2.64 0.93
CA VAL A 69 -20.25 3.35 2.04
C VAL A 69 -18.78 2.94 2.12
N VAL A 70 -17.89 3.93 2.28
CA VAL A 70 -16.44 3.75 2.44
C VAL A 70 -16.04 4.38 3.77
N ALA A 71 -15.84 3.55 4.79
CA ALA A 71 -15.53 3.98 6.15
C ALA A 71 -14.01 4.04 6.36
N LEU A 72 -13.47 5.27 6.47
CA LEU A 72 -12.04 5.57 6.48
C LEU A 72 -11.63 6.45 7.68
N THR A 73 -12.40 6.41 8.76
CA THR A 73 -12.07 7.19 9.96
C THR A 73 -10.79 6.67 10.63
N SER A 74 -10.32 7.36 11.65
CA SER A 74 -9.14 6.96 12.41
C SER A 74 -9.38 5.81 13.39
N SER A 75 -10.62 5.33 13.58
CA SER A 75 -10.96 4.20 14.46
C SER A 75 -11.59 3.07 13.67
N ASP A 76 -11.03 1.86 13.82
CA ASP A 76 -11.53 0.65 13.19
C ASP A 76 -12.92 0.31 13.73
N GLU A 77 -13.18 0.50 15.02
CA GLU A 77 -14.46 0.27 15.66
C GLU A 77 -15.55 1.19 15.10
N VAL A 78 -15.22 2.47 14.88
CA VAL A 78 -16.15 3.42 14.25
C VAL A 78 -16.47 2.99 12.82
N ASN A 79 -15.46 2.52 12.07
CA ASN A 79 -15.64 2.04 10.71
C ASN A 79 -16.53 0.79 10.67
N MET A 80 -16.30 -0.18 11.57
CA MET A 80 -17.12 -1.39 11.71
C MET A 80 -18.56 -1.06 12.10
N VAL A 81 -18.75 -0.21 13.12
CA VAL A 81 -20.09 0.19 13.54
C VAL A 81 -20.85 0.96 12.46
N ALA A 82 -20.16 1.84 11.73
CA ALA A 82 -20.79 2.57 10.63
C ALA A 82 -21.26 1.63 9.51
N CYS A 83 -20.45 0.64 9.13
CA CYS A 83 -20.84 -0.40 8.17
C CYS A 83 -22.03 -1.22 8.68
N GLN A 84 -22.01 -1.60 9.97
CA GLN A 84 -23.15 -2.30 10.60
C GLN A 84 -24.44 -1.49 10.56
N VAL A 85 -24.39 -0.19 10.86
CA VAL A 85 -25.56 0.71 10.80
C VAL A 85 -26.06 0.84 9.36
N CYS A 86 -25.17 1.01 8.39
CA CYS A 86 -25.50 1.08 6.98
C CYS A 86 -26.17 -0.20 6.47
N TYR A 87 -25.71 -1.34 6.92
CA TYR A 87 -26.35 -2.62 6.61
C TYR A 87 -27.72 -2.76 7.27
N SER A 88 -27.81 -2.58 8.59
CA SER A 88 -28.99 -2.90 9.37
C SER A 88 -30.18 -1.95 9.17
N LEU A 89 -29.89 -0.66 8.94
CA LEU A 89 -30.93 0.37 8.85
C LEU A 89 -31.21 0.83 7.41
N PHE A 90 -30.22 0.72 6.53
CA PHE A 90 -30.33 1.30 5.18
C PHE A 90 -30.15 0.27 4.06
N ASN A 91 -29.76 -0.96 4.37
CA ASN A 91 -29.49 -2.02 3.41
C ASN A 91 -28.48 -1.58 2.32
N THR A 92 -27.48 -0.76 2.68
CA THR A 92 -26.46 -0.29 1.73
C THR A 92 -25.76 -1.48 1.07
N PRO A 93 -25.76 -1.58 -0.28
CA PRO A 93 -25.29 -2.77 -0.99
C PRO A 93 -23.81 -3.06 -0.76
N THR A 94 -22.95 -2.02 -0.85
CA THR A 94 -21.50 -2.19 -0.72
C THR A 94 -20.95 -1.42 0.47
N LYS A 95 -20.22 -2.12 1.33
CA LYS A 95 -19.59 -1.58 2.53
C LYS A 95 -18.09 -1.89 2.52
N ILE A 96 -17.28 -0.83 2.46
CA ILE A 96 -15.83 -0.91 2.50
C ILE A 96 -15.36 -0.25 3.80
N ALA A 97 -14.49 -0.90 4.55
CA ALA A 97 -13.95 -0.35 5.78
C ALA A 97 -12.42 -0.40 5.82
N ARG A 98 -11.82 0.65 6.36
CA ARG A 98 -10.42 0.64 6.77
C ARG A 98 -10.31 -0.11 8.09
N ILE A 99 -9.49 -1.16 8.10
CA ILE A 99 -9.16 -1.96 9.30
C ILE A 99 -7.63 -2.04 9.37
N ARG A 100 -7.06 -1.45 10.41
CA ARG A 100 -5.60 -1.34 10.60
C ARG A 100 -5.06 -2.35 11.59
N GLU A 101 -5.84 -2.63 12.64
CA GLU A 101 -5.41 -3.54 13.68
C GLU A 101 -5.33 -4.97 13.17
N ALA A 102 -4.16 -5.58 13.34
CA ALA A 102 -3.90 -6.94 12.89
C ALA A 102 -4.80 -7.97 13.60
N GLU A 103 -5.20 -7.68 14.82
CA GLU A 103 -6.12 -8.54 15.59
C GLU A 103 -7.44 -8.72 14.86
N TYR A 104 -8.02 -7.65 14.30
CA TYR A 104 -9.23 -7.76 13.49
C TYR A 104 -8.97 -8.40 12.12
N ALA A 105 -7.89 -7.98 11.45
CA ALA A 105 -7.56 -8.47 10.11
C ALA A 105 -7.25 -9.97 10.06
N ASN A 106 -6.78 -10.55 11.16
CA ASN A 106 -6.50 -11.97 11.29
C ASN A 106 -7.75 -12.83 11.52
N HIS A 107 -8.92 -12.20 11.72
CA HIS A 107 -10.20 -12.84 11.94
C HIS A 107 -11.21 -12.49 10.83
N PRO A 108 -10.98 -12.92 9.57
CA PRO A 108 -11.84 -12.59 8.44
C PRO A 108 -13.29 -13.05 8.61
N GLU A 109 -13.52 -14.09 9.43
CA GLU A 109 -14.85 -14.56 9.80
C GLU A 109 -15.71 -13.49 10.50
N MET A 110 -15.07 -12.49 11.14
CA MET A 110 -15.80 -11.36 11.73
C MET A 110 -16.51 -10.48 10.69
N PHE A 111 -16.02 -10.47 9.44
CA PHE A 111 -16.51 -9.58 8.40
C PHE A 111 -17.55 -10.21 7.48
N GLU A 112 -18.07 -11.37 7.87
CA GLU A 112 -19.17 -12.01 7.15
C GLU A 112 -20.51 -11.31 7.44
N HIS A 113 -21.49 -11.47 6.52
CA HIS A 113 -22.79 -10.81 6.60
C HIS A 113 -23.56 -11.10 7.91
N GLU A 114 -23.32 -12.25 8.53
CA GLU A 114 -23.98 -12.66 9.77
C GLU A 114 -23.41 -11.97 11.02
N HIS A 115 -22.23 -11.34 10.91
CA HIS A 115 -21.51 -10.68 12.01
C HIS A 115 -21.38 -9.18 11.76
N VAL A 116 -20.22 -8.71 11.32
CA VAL A 116 -19.97 -7.31 10.94
C VAL A 116 -19.90 -7.23 9.42
N PRO A 117 -20.99 -6.81 8.73
CA PRO A 117 -21.14 -6.93 7.29
C PRO A 117 -20.25 -5.94 6.55
N ILE A 118 -19.00 -6.30 6.34
CA ILE A 118 -18.01 -5.56 5.55
C ILE A 118 -17.68 -6.39 4.32
N ASP A 119 -18.01 -5.89 3.13
CA ASP A 119 -17.76 -6.60 1.88
C ASP A 119 -16.27 -6.58 1.51
N PHE A 120 -15.58 -5.46 1.81
CA PHE A 120 -14.14 -5.32 1.59
C PHE A 120 -13.51 -4.53 2.74
N HIS A 121 -12.50 -5.09 3.37
CA HIS A 121 -11.66 -4.34 4.29
C HIS A 121 -10.31 -4.02 3.65
N ILE A 122 -9.81 -2.81 3.92
CA ILE A 122 -8.54 -2.31 3.39
C ILE A 122 -7.67 -1.79 4.55
N SER A 123 -6.38 -2.05 4.45
CA SER A 123 -5.36 -1.41 5.28
C SER A 123 -4.33 -0.77 4.36
N PRO A 124 -4.43 0.54 4.12
CA PRO A 124 -3.44 1.26 3.31
C PRO A 124 -2.02 1.06 3.83
N GLU A 125 -1.86 1.00 5.15
CA GLU A 125 -0.58 0.80 5.81
C GLU A 125 0.05 -0.57 5.47
N GLN A 126 -0.76 -1.63 5.45
CA GLN A 126 -0.31 -2.96 5.05
C GLN A 126 0.02 -3.02 3.54
N LEU A 127 -0.76 -2.33 2.70
CA LEU A 127 -0.48 -2.24 1.28
C LEU A 127 0.86 -1.56 1.00
N VAL A 128 1.14 -0.44 1.67
CA VAL A 128 2.43 0.26 1.58
C VAL A 128 3.55 -0.62 2.10
N THR A 129 3.37 -1.27 3.26
CA THR A 129 4.35 -2.20 3.82
C THR A 129 4.69 -3.33 2.85
N LYS A 130 3.68 -3.97 2.26
CA LYS A 130 3.88 -5.04 1.26
C LYS A 130 4.59 -4.54 0.02
N HIS A 131 4.24 -3.34 -0.44
CA HIS A 131 4.89 -2.73 -1.60
C HIS A 131 6.38 -2.49 -1.34
N ILE A 132 6.73 -1.81 -0.24
CA ILE A 132 8.12 -1.54 0.13
C ILE A 132 8.88 -2.84 0.37
N HIS A 133 8.29 -3.81 1.07
CA HIS A 133 8.90 -5.12 1.28
C HIS A 133 9.23 -5.81 -0.05
N GLY A 134 8.29 -5.78 -1.01
CA GLY A 134 8.52 -6.34 -2.35
C GLY A 134 9.67 -5.67 -3.11
N LEU A 135 9.83 -4.33 -2.99
CA LEU A 135 10.94 -3.61 -3.59
C LEU A 135 12.29 -3.97 -2.95
N ILE A 136 12.30 -4.25 -1.66
CA ILE A 136 13.52 -4.70 -0.94
C ILE A 136 13.82 -6.16 -1.28
N GLU A 137 12.80 -7.02 -1.38
CA GLU A 137 12.95 -8.44 -1.73
C GLU A 137 13.51 -8.63 -3.15
N TYR A 138 13.11 -7.74 -4.08
CA TYR A 138 13.51 -7.81 -5.49
C TYR A 138 14.31 -6.58 -5.91
N GLU A 139 15.62 -6.63 -5.71
CA GLU A 139 16.53 -5.55 -6.11
C GLU A 139 16.36 -5.19 -7.59
N GLY A 140 16.26 -3.89 -7.88
CA GLY A 140 16.01 -3.39 -9.24
C GLY A 140 14.56 -3.42 -9.70
N ALA A 141 13.63 -3.95 -8.89
CA ALA A 141 12.21 -3.80 -9.15
C ALA A 141 11.76 -2.37 -8.84
N LEU A 142 10.98 -1.77 -9.75
CA LEU A 142 10.31 -0.49 -9.54
C LEU A 142 8.91 -0.67 -8.95
N GLN A 143 8.32 -1.84 -9.18
CA GLN A 143 6.99 -2.19 -8.67
C GLN A 143 6.86 -3.69 -8.56
N VAL A 144 6.19 -4.15 -7.51
CA VAL A 144 5.81 -5.55 -7.30
C VAL A 144 4.34 -5.63 -6.94
N MET A 145 3.55 -6.35 -7.72
CA MET A 145 2.12 -6.56 -7.50
C MET A 145 1.79 -8.04 -7.42
N GLU A 146 1.00 -8.43 -6.44
CA GLU A 146 0.54 -9.81 -6.29
C GLU A 146 -0.83 -10.03 -6.93
N PHE A 147 -0.99 -11.17 -7.58
CA PHE A 147 -2.23 -11.64 -8.19
C PHE A 147 -2.56 -13.07 -7.75
N ALA A 148 -3.82 -13.44 -7.89
CA ALA A 148 -4.30 -14.79 -7.59
C ALA A 148 -3.89 -15.27 -6.18
N GLN A 149 -4.08 -14.45 -5.16
CA GLN A 149 -3.72 -14.73 -3.77
C GLN A 149 -2.21 -15.03 -3.58
N GLY A 150 -1.35 -14.25 -4.23
CA GLY A 150 0.10 -14.36 -4.14
C GLY A 150 0.72 -15.49 -4.98
N ARG A 151 -0.08 -16.23 -5.77
CA ARG A 151 0.44 -17.29 -6.63
C ARG A 151 1.17 -16.76 -7.86
N ALA A 152 0.77 -15.60 -8.36
CA ALA A 152 1.43 -14.88 -9.46
C ALA A 152 1.85 -13.50 -9.01
N GLN A 153 2.93 -12.99 -9.58
CA GLN A 153 3.44 -11.64 -9.35
C GLN A 153 3.70 -10.96 -10.68
N LEU A 154 3.40 -9.67 -10.73
CA LEU A 154 3.81 -8.75 -11.78
C LEU A 154 4.92 -7.88 -11.21
N VAL A 155 6.09 -7.96 -11.82
CA VAL A 155 7.24 -7.14 -11.45
C VAL A 155 7.56 -6.18 -12.59
N THR A 156 7.71 -4.91 -12.26
CA THR A 156 8.15 -3.89 -13.22
C THR A 156 9.63 -3.61 -13.01
N ILE A 157 10.40 -3.72 -14.08
CA ILE A 157 11.82 -3.40 -14.09
C ILE A 157 12.15 -2.42 -15.21
N GLU A 158 13.18 -1.63 -15.02
CA GLU A 158 13.73 -0.76 -16.07
C GLU A 158 14.85 -1.47 -16.83
N VAL A 159 14.86 -1.32 -18.14
CA VAL A 159 15.98 -1.79 -18.97
C VAL A 159 17.18 -0.89 -18.77
N VAL A 160 18.18 -1.41 -18.06
CA VAL A 160 19.39 -0.67 -17.69
C VAL A 160 20.57 -1.02 -18.59
N LYS A 161 21.59 -0.13 -18.63
CA LYS A 161 22.84 -0.37 -19.33
C LYS A 161 23.53 -1.62 -18.78
N ASN A 162 23.97 -2.50 -19.68
CA ASN A 162 24.58 -3.80 -19.37
C ASN A 162 23.63 -4.82 -18.69
N GLY A 163 22.33 -4.54 -18.64
CA GLY A 163 21.33 -5.49 -18.18
C GLY A 163 21.00 -6.58 -19.20
N PRO A 164 20.45 -7.71 -18.77
CA PRO A 164 20.17 -8.86 -19.66
C PRO A 164 19.10 -8.60 -20.70
N LEU A 165 18.28 -7.58 -20.52
CA LEU A 165 17.17 -7.22 -21.42
C LEU A 165 17.56 -6.25 -22.53
N LEU A 166 18.67 -5.52 -22.38
CA LEU A 166 19.05 -4.49 -23.34
C LEU A 166 19.29 -5.08 -24.74
N ASP A 167 18.68 -4.45 -25.75
CA ASP A 167 18.74 -4.82 -27.17
C ASP A 167 18.20 -6.23 -27.51
N GLN A 168 17.48 -6.88 -26.58
CA GLN A 168 16.84 -8.16 -26.81
C GLN A 168 15.47 -8.00 -27.50
N GLN A 169 15.14 -8.89 -28.42
CA GLN A 169 13.79 -9.01 -28.96
C GLN A 169 12.90 -9.82 -28.03
N LEU A 170 11.63 -9.44 -27.88
CA LEU A 170 10.69 -10.12 -26.98
C LEU A 170 10.50 -11.60 -27.35
N ARG A 171 10.63 -12.01 -28.61
CA ARG A 171 10.60 -13.44 -29.00
C ARG A 171 11.74 -14.24 -28.39
N GLU A 172 12.87 -13.59 -28.06
CA GLU A 172 14.03 -14.23 -27.44
C GLU A 172 13.96 -14.19 -25.90
N PHE A 173 12.92 -13.58 -25.34
CA PHE A 173 12.77 -13.38 -23.88
C PHE A 173 12.92 -14.70 -23.10
N HIS A 174 12.38 -15.81 -23.61
CA HIS A 174 12.51 -17.11 -23.00
C HIS A 174 13.96 -17.62 -22.88
N ARG A 175 14.87 -17.15 -23.74
CA ARG A 175 16.29 -17.56 -23.73
C ARG A 175 17.12 -16.87 -22.67
N ILE A 176 16.66 -15.68 -22.23
CA ILE A 176 17.32 -14.93 -21.17
C ILE A 176 16.78 -15.29 -19.77
N LEU A 177 15.73 -16.08 -19.70
CA LEU A 177 15.24 -16.60 -18.43
C LEU A 177 16.19 -17.68 -17.88
N PRO A 178 16.37 -17.73 -16.54
CA PRO A 178 17.12 -18.82 -15.92
C PRO A 178 16.43 -20.17 -16.16
N GLU A 179 17.23 -21.24 -16.17
CA GLU A 179 16.73 -22.60 -16.39
C GLU A 179 15.57 -22.96 -15.44
N GLY A 180 14.47 -23.46 -16.02
CA GLY A 180 13.25 -23.81 -15.28
C GLY A 180 12.43 -22.65 -14.76
N ALA A 181 12.72 -21.40 -15.19
CA ALA A 181 11.83 -20.26 -14.98
C ALA A 181 10.89 -20.11 -16.18
N ASP A 182 9.64 -19.73 -15.90
CA ASP A 182 8.65 -19.36 -16.91
C ASP A 182 8.05 -18.00 -16.54
N ALA A 183 8.07 -17.09 -17.50
CA ALA A 183 7.57 -15.73 -17.34
C ALA A 183 7.14 -15.16 -18.69
N ARG A 184 6.27 -14.13 -18.63
CA ARG A 184 5.82 -13.41 -19.82
C ARG A 184 5.90 -11.93 -19.60
N VAL A 185 6.24 -11.19 -20.64
CA VAL A 185 6.11 -9.75 -20.67
C VAL A 185 4.64 -9.42 -20.91
N ALA A 186 4.01 -8.81 -19.90
CA ALA A 186 2.59 -8.45 -19.93
C ALA A 186 2.35 -7.05 -20.53
N ALA A 187 3.29 -6.12 -20.32
CA ALA A 187 3.23 -4.77 -20.85
C ALA A 187 4.64 -4.20 -21.01
N LEU A 188 4.75 -3.16 -21.84
CA LEU A 188 5.99 -2.41 -22.09
C LEU A 188 5.64 -0.93 -22.21
N PHE A 189 6.40 -0.08 -21.52
CA PHE A 189 6.29 1.37 -21.66
C PHE A 189 7.64 1.97 -22.05
N ARG A 190 7.61 2.93 -22.98
CA ARG A 190 8.76 3.70 -23.45
C ARG A 190 8.40 5.17 -23.44
N ASP A 191 9.16 6.00 -22.74
CA ASP A 191 8.91 7.45 -22.61
C ASP A 191 7.45 7.75 -22.18
N GLY A 192 6.93 6.97 -21.23
CA GLY A 192 5.56 7.11 -20.71
C GLY A 192 4.44 6.62 -21.63
N LYS A 193 4.77 6.04 -22.81
CA LYS A 193 3.78 5.53 -23.76
C LYS A 193 3.78 4.01 -23.78
N ALA A 194 2.58 3.41 -23.80
CA ALA A 194 2.44 1.97 -23.98
C ALA A 194 2.94 1.54 -25.36
N ILE A 195 3.78 0.51 -25.38
CA ILE A 195 4.28 -0.16 -26.59
C ILE A 195 3.68 -1.56 -26.61
N GLU A 196 3.17 -1.98 -27.76
CA GLU A 196 2.63 -3.31 -27.93
C GLU A 196 3.76 -4.36 -27.79
N PRO A 197 3.66 -5.32 -26.83
CA PRO A 197 4.73 -6.28 -26.58
C PRO A 197 4.63 -7.49 -27.55
N ILE A 198 4.92 -7.23 -28.84
CA ILE A 198 4.98 -8.29 -29.87
C ILE A 198 6.38 -8.87 -30.00
N GLY A 199 6.50 -10.06 -30.58
CA GLY A 199 7.77 -10.80 -30.67
C GLY A 199 8.94 -10.04 -31.28
N ASP A 200 8.68 -9.14 -32.24
CA ASP A 200 9.69 -8.32 -32.92
C ASP A 200 10.08 -7.03 -32.19
N THR A 201 9.39 -6.72 -31.09
CA THR A 201 9.69 -5.55 -30.28
C THR A 201 11.07 -5.70 -29.63
N VAL A 202 11.96 -4.76 -29.91
CA VAL A 202 13.31 -4.68 -29.30
C VAL A 202 13.23 -3.83 -28.05
N LEU A 203 13.72 -4.36 -26.94
CA LEU A 203 13.85 -3.66 -25.66
C LEU A 203 15.01 -2.67 -25.70
N ARG A 204 14.77 -1.43 -25.25
CA ARG A 204 15.73 -0.32 -25.28
C ARG A 204 16.01 0.17 -23.87
N LEU A 205 17.12 0.83 -23.70
CA LEU A 205 17.48 1.53 -22.46
C LEU A 205 16.35 2.47 -22.00
N GLY A 206 15.97 2.36 -20.72
CA GLY A 206 14.88 3.15 -20.13
C GLY A 206 13.47 2.59 -20.34
N ASP A 207 13.30 1.47 -21.08
CA ASP A 207 12.01 0.81 -21.19
C ASP A 207 11.58 0.23 -19.83
N LEU A 208 10.30 0.42 -19.49
CA LEU A 208 9.68 -0.23 -18.34
C LEU A 208 9.01 -1.51 -18.80
N VAL A 209 9.52 -2.64 -18.31
CA VAL A 209 9.06 -3.98 -18.68
C VAL A 209 8.28 -4.59 -17.54
N PHE A 210 7.03 -4.98 -17.79
CA PHE A 210 6.14 -5.62 -16.84
C PHE A 210 6.18 -7.13 -17.04
N ILE A 211 6.75 -7.85 -16.10
CA ILE A 211 6.98 -9.29 -16.17
C ILE A 211 6.00 -10.00 -15.25
N LEU A 212 5.17 -10.87 -15.80
CA LEU A 212 4.23 -11.71 -15.08
C LEU A 212 4.74 -13.15 -14.98
N ALA A 213 4.83 -13.67 -13.77
CA ALA A 213 5.18 -15.06 -13.52
C ALA A 213 4.66 -15.56 -12.16
N ALA A 214 4.79 -16.86 -11.89
CA ALA A 214 4.61 -17.40 -10.55
C ALA A 214 5.70 -16.85 -9.61
N LYS A 215 5.36 -16.60 -8.32
CA LYS A 215 6.27 -16.01 -7.32
C LYS A 215 7.65 -16.68 -7.29
N LYS A 216 7.69 -18.02 -7.31
CA LYS A 216 8.95 -18.79 -7.33
C LYS A 216 9.81 -18.53 -8.58
N HIS A 217 9.20 -18.20 -9.71
CA HIS A 217 9.90 -17.89 -10.95
C HIS A 217 10.42 -16.46 -10.95
N ILE A 218 9.63 -15.50 -10.43
CA ILE A 218 10.08 -14.08 -10.26
C ILE A 218 11.35 -14.02 -9.43
N ARG A 219 11.37 -14.67 -8.26
CA ARG A 219 12.57 -14.72 -7.40
C ARG A 219 13.79 -15.22 -8.18
N LYS A 220 13.66 -16.36 -8.87
CA LYS A 220 14.73 -16.96 -9.67
C LYS A 220 15.25 -16.03 -10.77
N ILE A 221 14.35 -15.30 -11.43
CA ILE A 221 14.68 -14.33 -12.49
C ILE A 221 15.45 -13.15 -11.91
N MET A 222 14.96 -12.56 -10.82
CA MET A 222 15.60 -11.39 -10.20
C MET A 222 16.97 -11.72 -9.64
N GLU A 223 17.13 -12.84 -8.94
CA GLU A 223 18.42 -13.34 -8.46
C GLU A 223 19.45 -13.54 -9.60
N ALA A 224 19.02 -14.13 -10.72
CA ALA A 224 19.89 -14.36 -11.87
C ALA A 224 20.30 -13.07 -12.59
N TRP A 225 19.39 -12.09 -12.69
CA TRP A 225 19.64 -10.85 -13.42
C TRP A 225 20.41 -9.80 -12.61
N HIS A 226 20.25 -9.78 -11.30
CA HIS A 226 20.97 -8.84 -10.43
C HIS A 226 22.21 -9.46 -9.76
N LYS A 227 22.47 -10.77 -9.95
CA LYS A 227 23.60 -11.51 -9.35
C LYS A 227 23.70 -11.35 -7.84
N THR A 228 22.58 -11.10 -7.19
CA THR A 228 22.54 -10.84 -5.75
C THR A 228 22.33 -12.16 -5.03
N THR A 229 23.32 -12.58 -4.28
CA THR A 229 23.15 -13.58 -3.21
C THR A 229 22.48 -12.86 -2.05
N SER A 230 21.24 -13.21 -1.72
CA SER A 230 20.43 -12.70 -0.60
C SER A 230 21.21 -11.78 0.35
N PRO A 231 21.33 -10.49 0.08
CA PRO A 231 22.11 -9.62 0.93
C PRO A 231 21.33 -9.40 2.23
N ASN A 232 22.02 -9.59 3.34
CA ASN A 232 21.52 -9.11 4.62
C ASN A 232 21.70 -7.58 4.60
N TYR A 233 20.67 -6.87 4.12
CA TYR A 233 20.72 -5.42 4.07
C TYR A 233 20.70 -4.81 5.46
N LYS A 234 21.40 -3.69 5.61
CA LYS A 234 21.24 -2.79 6.75
C LYS A 234 20.21 -1.76 6.38
N ILE A 235 19.07 -1.78 7.04
CA ILE A 235 17.91 -0.95 6.72
C ILE A 235 17.64 -0.03 7.90
N MET A 236 17.47 1.25 7.63
CA MET A 236 17.00 2.22 8.63
C MET A 236 15.61 2.72 8.23
N ILE A 237 14.69 2.68 9.19
CA ILE A 237 13.32 3.15 9.03
C ILE A 237 13.17 4.41 9.89
N ALA A 238 12.81 5.52 9.25
CA ALA A 238 12.50 6.77 9.91
C ALA A 238 11.00 6.80 10.25
N GLY A 239 10.69 6.75 11.54
CA GLY A 239 9.33 6.69 12.07
C GLY A 239 8.90 5.27 12.42
N GLY A 240 8.39 5.12 13.66
CA GLY A 240 7.82 3.88 14.20
C GLY A 240 6.28 3.87 14.18
N GLY A 241 5.65 4.61 13.26
CA GLY A 241 4.20 4.57 13.03
C GLY A 241 3.73 3.20 12.56
N HIS A 242 2.48 3.09 12.11
CA HIS A 242 1.92 1.78 11.67
C HIS A 242 2.71 1.17 10.50
N VAL A 243 3.09 1.99 9.51
CA VAL A 243 3.87 1.52 8.34
C VAL A 243 5.27 1.11 8.76
N GLY A 244 6.01 1.98 9.48
CA GLY A 244 7.38 1.71 9.89
C GLY A 244 7.50 0.49 10.80
N PHE A 245 6.59 0.34 11.76
CA PHE A 245 6.53 -0.84 12.64
C PHE A 245 6.26 -2.13 11.86
N ASN A 246 5.24 -2.15 11.01
CA ASN A 246 4.90 -3.33 10.21
C ASN A 246 6.02 -3.69 9.23
N LEU A 247 6.67 -2.69 8.64
CA LEU A 247 7.82 -2.90 7.76
C LEU A 247 9.01 -3.47 8.53
N ALA A 248 9.32 -2.92 9.71
CA ALA A 248 10.39 -3.46 10.57
C ALA A 248 10.14 -4.91 10.94
N LYS A 249 8.90 -5.24 11.36
CA LYS A 249 8.47 -6.61 11.71
C LYS A 249 8.57 -7.59 10.55
N ALA A 250 8.26 -7.12 9.33
CA ALA A 250 8.37 -7.94 8.11
C ALA A 250 9.82 -8.20 7.71
N LEU A 251 10.73 -7.25 7.95
CA LEU A 251 12.12 -7.29 7.48
C LEU A 251 13.11 -7.82 8.50
N GLU A 252 12.82 -7.76 9.81
CA GLU A 252 13.78 -8.07 10.87
C GLU A 252 14.31 -9.52 10.89
N GLN A 253 13.62 -10.46 10.22
CA GLN A 253 14.06 -11.85 10.18
C GLN A 253 15.24 -12.04 9.22
N ASP A 254 15.22 -11.34 8.09
CA ASP A 254 16.15 -11.52 6.98
C ASP A 254 17.16 -10.37 6.85
N HIS A 255 16.92 -9.23 7.52
CA HIS A 255 17.73 -8.02 7.42
C HIS A 255 18.10 -7.44 8.78
N SER A 256 19.15 -6.61 8.81
CA SER A 256 19.52 -5.81 9.99
C SER A 256 18.73 -4.49 9.98
N VAL A 257 17.67 -4.42 10.78
CA VAL A 257 16.74 -3.28 10.78
C VAL A 257 16.99 -2.38 11.98
N LYS A 258 17.03 -1.07 11.76
CA LYS A 258 16.99 -0.01 12.77
C LYS A 258 15.78 0.86 12.55
N VAL A 259 15.05 1.19 13.62
CA VAL A 259 13.89 2.11 13.59
C VAL A 259 14.24 3.32 14.45
N ILE A 260 14.14 4.52 13.89
CA ILE A 260 14.26 5.78 14.64
C ILE A 260 12.86 6.30 14.91
N GLU A 261 12.49 6.44 16.19
CA GLU A 261 11.18 6.92 16.61
C GLU A 261 11.32 8.06 17.65
N TYR A 262 10.61 9.17 17.40
CA TYR A 262 10.69 10.35 18.27
C TYR A 262 9.90 10.18 19.58
N GLY A 263 8.72 9.57 19.50
CA GLY A 263 7.78 9.41 20.61
C GLY A 263 8.30 8.44 21.67
N LYS A 264 8.39 8.90 22.93
CA LYS A 264 8.91 8.08 24.05
C LYS A 264 8.08 6.79 24.27
N GLU A 265 6.76 6.94 24.35
CA GLU A 265 5.85 5.82 24.61
C GLU A 265 5.83 4.88 23.41
N ARG A 266 5.78 5.44 22.20
CA ARG A 266 5.77 4.66 20.98
C ARG A 266 7.07 3.89 20.77
N SER A 267 8.24 4.51 20.98
CA SER A 267 9.52 3.82 20.88
C SER A 267 9.68 2.67 21.87
N ALA A 268 9.17 2.82 23.10
CA ALA A 268 9.15 1.75 24.08
C ALA A 268 8.25 0.59 23.64
N HIS A 269 7.02 0.89 23.22
CA HIS A 269 6.06 -0.10 22.76
C HIS A 269 6.59 -0.93 21.57
N ILE A 270 7.11 -0.28 20.53
CA ILE A 270 7.64 -1.02 19.36
C ILE A 270 8.91 -1.81 19.69
N ALA A 271 9.71 -1.37 20.68
CA ALA A 271 10.88 -2.11 21.13
C ALA A 271 10.52 -3.40 21.90
N GLU A 272 9.35 -3.44 22.52
CA GLU A 272 8.84 -4.65 23.17
C GLU A 272 8.27 -5.67 22.15
N GLU A 273 7.72 -5.17 21.04
CA GLU A 273 7.06 -6.00 20.01
C GLU A 273 8.02 -6.54 18.93
N LEU A 274 9.14 -5.85 18.68
CA LEU A 274 10.16 -6.27 17.72
C LEU A 274 11.18 -7.20 18.38
N ASN A 275 11.57 -8.26 17.65
CA ASN A 275 12.46 -9.29 18.22
C ASN A 275 13.94 -9.08 17.89
N LYS A 276 14.26 -8.56 16.68
CA LYS A 276 15.63 -8.40 16.21
C LYS A 276 15.96 -6.97 15.80
N ALA A 277 14.96 -6.19 15.42
CA ALA A 277 15.17 -4.81 15.00
C ALA A 277 15.59 -3.94 16.20
N LEU A 278 16.53 -3.03 15.97
CA LEU A 278 16.99 -2.07 16.98
C LEU A 278 16.12 -0.81 16.92
N VAL A 279 15.49 -0.45 18.03
CA VAL A 279 14.69 0.78 18.14
C VAL A 279 15.51 1.86 18.82
N ILE A 280 15.66 2.99 18.15
CA ILE A 280 16.42 4.15 18.60
C ILE A 280 15.42 5.30 18.83
N ARG A 281 15.39 5.78 20.07
CA ARG A 281 14.59 6.98 20.37
C ARG A 281 15.33 8.23 19.94
N GLY A 282 14.78 8.98 19.01
CA GLY A 282 15.38 10.21 18.54
C GLY A 282 14.66 10.87 17.38
N ASP A 283 15.16 12.04 17.01
CA ASP A 283 14.67 12.78 15.84
C ASP A 283 15.42 12.29 14.59
N CYS A 284 14.68 11.68 13.66
CA CYS A 284 15.26 11.16 12.40
C CYS A 284 15.82 12.25 11.47
N THR A 285 15.54 13.53 11.75
CA THR A 285 16.13 14.67 11.02
C THR A 285 17.46 15.14 11.65
N SER A 286 17.81 14.63 12.82
CA SER A 286 19.04 14.99 13.52
C SER A 286 20.27 14.38 12.85
N GLU A 287 21.13 15.23 12.28
CA GLU A 287 22.37 14.81 11.64
C GLU A 287 23.28 14.02 12.61
N ASN A 288 23.29 14.34 13.89
CA ASN A 288 24.08 13.65 14.89
C ASN A 288 23.63 12.19 15.04
N ILE A 289 22.32 11.94 15.20
CA ILE A 289 21.77 10.60 15.31
C ILE A 289 22.04 9.80 14.03
N LEU A 290 21.82 10.40 12.87
CA LEU A 290 22.07 9.74 11.59
C LEU A 290 23.54 9.36 11.40
N ARG A 291 24.48 10.21 11.84
CA ARG A 291 25.92 9.93 11.80
C ARG A 291 26.33 8.85 12.80
N GLU A 292 25.85 8.93 14.05
CA GLU A 292 26.14 7.94 15.09
C GLU A 292 25.66 6.54 14.68
N GLU A 293 24.52 6.48 14.02
CA GLU A 293 23.92 5.23 13.55
C GLU A 293 24.43 4.77 12.17
N ASN A 294 25.43 5.45 11.61
CA ASN A 294 26.11 5.11 10.36
C ASN A 294 25.18 5.06 9.14
N ILE A 295 24.35 6.09 8.94
CA ILE A 295 23.44 6.17 7.79
C ILE A 295 24.16 5.99 6.45
N ALA A 296 25.40 6.44 6.33
CA ALA A 296 26.21 6.31 5.12
C ALA A 296 26.48 4.85 4.70
N CYS A 297 26.26 3.89 5.61
CA CYS A 297 26.44 2.45 5.36
C CYS A 297 25.13 1.73 5.06
N LEU A 298 24.02 2.46 4.86
CA LEU A 298 22.69 1.89 4.62
C LEU A 298 22.41 1.80 3.12
N LEU A 299 21.69 0.76 2.74
CA LEU A 299 21.27 0.58 1.36
C LEU A 299 19.96 1.32 1.06
N TYR A 300 19.09 1.49 2.05
CA TYR A 300 17.77 2.05 1.91
C TYR A 300 17.39 2.94 3.10
N THR A 301 16.89 4.13 2.82
CA THR A 301 16.20 4.98 3.80
C THR A 301 14.74 5.15 3.37
N SER A 302 13.80 4.89 4.27
CA SER A 302 12.37 5.11 4.02
C SER A 302 11.86 6.13 5.03
N ASP A 303 11.33 7.25 4.53
CA ASP A 303 10.51 8.17 5.31
C ASP A 303 9.08 7.59 5.33
N ALA A 304 8.69 7.03 6.44
CA ALA A 304 7.29 6.75 6.72
C ALA A 304 6.66 8.04 7.23
N ALA A 305 6.29 8.94 6.32
CA ALA A 305 5.50 10.10 6.66
C ALA A 305 4.09 9.65 7.05
N ASP A 306 3.64 10.04 8.25
CA ASP A 306 2.26 9.91 8.74
C ASP A 306 1.27 10.78 7.94
#